data_4ea4e8769285b12506846f829cb1e45d
#
_entry.id   4ea4e8769285b12506846f829cb1e45d
#
_cell.length_a   1.000
_cell.length_b   1.000
_cell.length_c   1.000
_cell.angle_alpha   90.00
_cell.angle_beta   90.00
_cell.angle_gamma   90.00
#
_symmetry.space_group_name_H-M   'P 1'
#
loop_
_entity.id
_entity.type
_entity.pdbx_description
1 polymer ?
#
loop_
_entity_poly.entity_id
_entity_poly.type
_entity_poly.pdbx_seq_one_letter_code
_entity_poly.pdbx_strand_id
1 'polypeptide(L)'
;MFIGDKITGIIDFYFACTGFFAYDIAICLNSWCFESDGSFNSEKATKLISSYQKTRKLTRDEIDALPILSQGAAARFFATRYYDWHHTPKDAHVQRHDPMEYWDKLTFLKLNANFGLYGF
;
A
#
# COMPACT_ATOMS: atom_id res chain seq x y z
N MET A 1 -3.63 -12.48 -9.80
CA MET A 1 -3.72 -13.95 -9.81
C MET A 1 -2.38 -14.51 -10.22
N PHE A 2 -1.95 -15.62 -9.62
CA PHE A 2 -0.68 -16.27 -9.92
C PHE A 2 -0.90 -17.73 -10.26
N ILE A 3 -0.08 -18.29 -11.16
CA ILE A 3 0.10 -19.73 -11.35
C ILE A 3 1.61 -19.98 -11.23
N GLY A 4 2.03 -20.62 -10.13
CA GLY A 4 3.44 -20.64 -9.74
C GLY A 4 3.95 -19.20 -9.55
N ASP A 5 5.09 -18.88 -10.16
CA ASP A 5 5.72 -17.54 -10.07
C ASP A 5 5.27 -16.57 -11.20
N LYS A 6 4.25 -16.93 -11.96
CA LYS A 6 3.78 -16.11 -13.08
C LYS A 6 2.47 -15.42 -12.76
N ILE A 7 2.40 -14.11 -13.01
CA ILE A 7 1.16 -13.35 -13.00
C ILE A 7 0.35 -13.78 -14.24
N THR A 8 -0.87 -14.30 -14.01
CA THR A 8 -1.76 -14.80 -15.05
C THR A 8 -3.01 -13.95 -15.24
N GLY A 9 -3.25 -13.00 -14.35
CA GLY A 9 -4.37 -12.09 -14.47
C GLY A 9 -4.39 -11.05 -13.35
N ILE A 10 -5.03 -9.92 -13.66
CA ILE A 10 -5.35 -8.84 -12.74
C ILE A 10 -6.87 -8.77 -12.64
N ILE A 11 -7.41 -8.63 -11.43
CA ILE A 11 -8.84 -8.59 -11.14
C ILE A 11 -9.14 -7.42 -10.21
N ASP A 12 -10.42 -7.16 -9.98
CA ASP A 12 -10.92 -6.17 -9.02
C ASP A 12 -10.65 -4.73 -9.41
N PHE A 13 -11.24 -4.35 -10.55
CA PHE A 13 -11.16 -2.98 -11.10
C PHE A 13 -12.26 -2.03 -10.60
N TYR A 14 -12.99 -2.37 -9.55
CA TYR A 14 -14.12 -1.56 -9.06
C TYR A 14 -13.73 -0.13 -8.67
N PHE A 15 -12.51 0.05 -8.19
CA PHE A 15 -11.98 1.34 -7.79
C PHE A 15 -11.02 1.95 -8.81
N ALA A 16 -10.97 1.38 -10.03
CA ALA A 16 -10.17 1.97 -11.10
C ALA A 16 -10.71 3.36 -11.46
N CYS A 17 -9.84 4.34 -11.44
CA CYS A 17 -10.20 5.73 -11.69
C CYS A 17 -9.03 6.51 -12.31
N THR A 18 -9.32 7.70 -12.80
CA THR A 18 -8.25 8.66 -13.15
C THR A 18 -7.70 9.27 -11.86
N GLY A 19 -6.41 9.09 -11.61
CA GLY A 19 -5.77 9.54 -10.38
C GLY A 19 -4.25 9.63 -10.51
N PHE A 20 -3.58 9.84 -9.38
CA PHE A 20 -2.12 9.92 -9.32
C PHE A 20 -1.51 8.51 -9.37
N PHE A 21 -0.65 8.24 -10.35
CA PHE A 21 0.07 6.97 -10.45
C PHE A 21 0.90 6.66 -9.21
N ALA A 22 1.52 7.68 -8.61
CA ALA A 22 2.28 7.52 -7.36
C ALA A 22 1.41 7.05 -6.18
N TYR A 23 0.10 7.33 -6.18
CA TYR A 23 -0.81 6.84 -5.15
C TYR A 23 -1.01 5.32 -5.23
N ASP A 24 -1.08 4.76 -6.43
CA ASP A 24 -1.16 3.32 -6.63
C ASP A 24 0.11 2.61 -6.13
N ILE A 25 1.28 3.20 -6.42
CA ILE A 25 2.55 2.73 -5.86
C ILE A 25 2.54 2.79 -4.33
N ALA A 26 2.04 3.87 -3.74
CA ALA A 26 1.94 4.01 -2.29
C ALA A 26 1.06 2.93 -1.65
N ILE A 27 -0.06 2.56 -2.29
CA ILE A 27 -0.91 1.44 -1.86
C ILE A 27 -0.12 0.11 -1.91
N CYS A 28 0.59 -0.14 -3.01
CA CYS A 28 1.42 -1.34 -3.15
C CYS A 28 2.54 -1.41 -2.09
N LEU A 29 3.21 -0.29 -1.81
CA LEU A 29 4.23 -0.21 -0.76
C LEU A 29 3.65 -0.57 0.62
N ASN A 30 2.49 -0.02 0.97
CA ASN A 30 1.82 -0.30 2.23
C ASN A 30 1.33 -1.76 2.33
N SER A 31 0.96 -2.36 1.21
CA SER A 31 0.41 -3.73 1.19
C SER A 31 1.49 -4.81 1.17
N TRP A 32 2.63 -4.57 0.51
CA TRP A 32 3.60 -5.62 0.22
C TRP A 32 4.97 -5.42 0.88
N CYS A 33 5.26 -4.21 1.35
CA CYS A 33 6.56 -3.90 1.93
C CYS A 33 6.57 -3.85 3.46
N PHE A 34 5.47 -4.22 4.11
CA PHE A 34 5.44 -4.50 5.54
C PHE A 34 5.44 -6.02 5.76
N GLU A 35 6.27 -6.49 6.68
CA GLU A 35 6.33 -7.88 7.09
C GLU A 35 5.21 -8.21 8.08
N SER A 36 5.04 -9.49 8.39
CA SER A 36 4.00 -9.96 9.31
C SER A 36 4.19 -9.47 10.77
N ASP A 37 5.40 -9.07 11.12
CA ASP A 37 5.73 -8.49 12.43
C ASP A 37 5.53 -6.96 12.48
N GLY A 38 5.05 -6.35 11.38
CA GLY A 38 4.83 -4.91 11.25
C GLY A 38 6.05 -4.11 10.83
N SER A 39 7.21 -4.73 10.66
CA SER A 39 8.43 -4.05 10.20
C SER A 39 8.35 -3.70 8.70
N PHE A 40 8.91 -2.55 8.32
CA PHE A 40 8.99 -2.15 6.93
C PHE A 40 10.25 -2.72 6.25
N ASN A 41 10.05 -3.35 5.10
CA ASN A 41 11.11 -3.96 4.31
C ASN A 41 11.54 -3.03 3.18
N SER A 42 12.60 -2.24 3.41
CA SER A 42 13.15 -1.28 2.44
C SER A 42 13.70 -1.98 1.18
N GLU A 43 14.18 -3.21 1.29
CA GLU A 43 14.67 -3.96 0.13
C GLU A 43 13.51 -4.31 -0.83
N LYS A 44 12.38 -4.76 -0.29
CA LYS A 44 11.16 -4.99 -1.09
C LYS A 44 10.68 -3.69 -1.75
N ALA A 45 10.67 -2.59 -1.00
CA ALA A 45 10.27 -1.27 -1.51
C ALA A 45 11.16 -0.82 -2.66
N THR A 46 12.47 -0.91 -2.50
CA THR A 46 13.45 -0.58 -3.55
C THR A 46 13.27 -1.46 -4.80
N LYS A 47 13.06 -2.76 -4.62
CA LYS A 47 12.79 -3.69 -5.74
C LYS A 47 11.49 -3.36 -6.47
N LEU A 48 10.42 -3.05 -5.73
CA LEU A 48 9.13 -2.67 -6.31
C LEU A 48 9.28 -1.41 -7.16
N ILE A 49 9.83 -0.35 -6.60
CA ILE A 49 10.01 0.93 -7.29
C ILE A 49 10.95 0.81 -8.48
N SER A 50 12.09 0.13 -8.33
CA SER A 50 13.04 -0.07 -9.43
C SER A 50 12.43 -0.88 -10.56
N SER A 51 11.59 -1.87 -10.25
CA SER A 51 10.88 -2.66 -11.27
C SER A 51 9.80 -1.85 -11.98
N TYR A 52 9.03 -1.03 -11.24
CA TYR A 52 8.06 -0.10 -11.83
C TYR A 52 8.75 0.89 -12.79
N GLN A 53 9.88 1.47 -12.37
CA GLN A 53 10.62 2.45 -13.16
C GLN A 53 11.24 1.90 -14.44
N LYS A 54 11.33 0.57 -14.63
CA LYS A 54 11.71 -0.04 -15.92
C LYS A 54 10.64 0.19 -16.99
N THR A 55 9.38 0.27 -16.59
CA THR A 55 8.25 0.48 -17.51
C THR A 55 7.87 1.95 -17.60
N ARG A 56 7.81 2.66 -16.47
CA ARG A 56 7.45 4.07 -16.39
C ARG A 56 8.35 4.77 -15.37
N LYS A 57 9.04 5.82 -15.80
CA LYS A 57 9.84 6.65 -14.89
C LYS A 57 8.94 7.51 -14.02
N LEU A 58 9.26 7.57 -12.73
CA LEU A 58 8.65 8.51 -11.80
C LEU A 58 9.22 9.91 -12.04
N THR A 59 8.36 10.90 -12.02
CA THR A 59 8.78 12.30 -12.01
C THR A 59 9.32 12.68 -10.63
N ARG A 60 10.02 13.79 -10.53
CA ARG A 60 10.51 14.30 -9.25
C ARG A 60 9.35 14.58 -8.29
N ASP A 61 8.28 15.19 -8.77
CA ASP A 61 7.08 15.52 -7.98
C ASP A 61 6.40 14.25 -7.45
N GLU A 62 6.36 13.17 -8.25
CA GLU A 62 5.81 11.87 -7.81
C GLU A 62 6.67 11.24 -6.72
N ILE A 63 7.99 11.32 -6.82
CA ILE A 63 8.92 10.85 -5.78
C ILE A 63 8.71 11.65 -4.50
N ASP A 64 8.68 12.97 -4.61
CA ASP A 64 8.51 13.88 -3.47
C ASP A 64 7.15 13.71 -2.77
N ALA A 65 6.13 13.26 -3.50
CA ALA A 65 4.80 13.00 -2.98
C ALA A 65 4.64 11.62 -2.32
N LEU A 66 5.50 10.62 -2.61
CA LEU A 66 5.36 9.26 -2.09
C LEU A 66 5.19 9.18 -0.56
N PRO A 67 5.97 9.91 0.27
CA PRO A 67 5.80 9.86 1.72
C PRO A 67 4.40 10.24 2.18
N ILE A 68 3.85 11.33 1.67
CA ILE A 68 2.52 11.80 2.05
C ILE A 68 1.41 10.92 1.45
N LEU A 69 1.59 10.42 0.23
CA LEU A 69 0.66 9.50 -0.40
C LEU A 69 0.57 8.16 0.33
N SER A 70 1.71 7.63 0.82
CA SER A 70 1.75 6.41 1.63
C SER A 70 1.01 6.58 2.95
N GLN A 71 1.18 7.73 3.62
CA GLN A 71 0.42 8.06 4.84
C GLN A 71 -1.07 8.19 4.54
N GLY A 72 -1.44 8.89 3.46
CA GLY A 72 -2.83 9.05 3.04
C GLY A 72 -3.49 7.72 2.69
N ALA A 73 -2.78 6.83 2.00
CA ALA A 73 -3.26 5.49 1.71
C ALA A 73 -3.47 4.67 2.99
N ALA A 74 -2.52 4.70 3.93
CA ALA A 74 -2.64 4.00 5.20
C ALA A 74 -3.82 4.52 6.02
N ALA A 75 -4.01 5.83 6.09
CA ALA A 75 -5.14 6.45 6.79
C ALA A 75 -6.49 6.05 6.17
N ARG A 76 -6.59 6.02 4.84
CA ARG A 76 -7.79 5.56 4.13
C ARG A 76 -8.12 4.10 4.45
N PHE A 77 -7.14 3.21 4.38
CA PHE A 77 -7.35 1.79 4.66
C PHE A 77 -7.70 1.56 6.14
N PHE A 78 -7.07 2.29 7.06
CA PHE A 78 -7.46 2.28 8.47
C PHE A 78 -8.93 2.66 8.64
N ALA A 79 -9.36 3.79 8.08
CA ALA A 79 -10.74 4.27 8.21
C ALA A 79 -11.77 3.28 7.62
N THR A 80 -11.47 2.71 6.44
CA THR A 80 -12.34 1.72 5.80
C THR A 80 -12.45 0.45 6.65
N ARG A 81 -11.33 -0.12 7.10
CA ARG A 81 -11.34 -1.31 7.96
C ARG A 81 -11.99 -1.06 9.32
N TYR A 82 -11.79 0.14 9.89
CA TYR A 82 -12.43 0.51 11.15
C TYR A 82 -13.96 0.59 10.98
N TYR A 83 -14.42 1.18 9.89
CA TYR A 83 -15.85 1.19 9.55
C TYR A 83 -16.40 -0.24 9.40
N ASP A 84 -15.75 -1.08 8.59
CA ASP A 84 -16.17 -2.47 8.34
C ASP A 84 -16.16 -3.30 9.63
N TRP A 85 -15.18 -3.08 10.52
CA TRP A 85 -15.09 -3.77 11.81
C TRP A 85 -16.33 -3.59 12.67
N HIS A 86 -16.92 -2.39 12.62
CA HIS A 86 -18.11 -2.06 13.42
C HIS A 86 -19.44 -2.34 12.71
N HIS A 87 -19.45 -2.39 11.37
CA HIS A 87 -20.68 -2.47 10.58
C HIS A 87 -20.89 -3.81 9.87
N THR A 88 -19.87 -4.66 9.79
CA THR A 88 -20.04 -5.99 9.18
C THR A 88 -20.82 -6.90 10.12
N PRO A 89 -21.96 -7.50 9.69
CA PRO A 89 -22.74 -8.43 10.49
C PRO A 89 -21.88 -9.62 10.95
N LYS A 90 -22.19 -10.16 12.14
CA LYS A 90 -21.43 -11.29 12.71
C LYS A 90 -21.56 -12.59 11.92
N ASP A 91 -22.64 -12.72 11.18
CA ASP A 91 -22.99 -13.88 10.32
C ASP A 91 -22.56 -13.68 8.86
N ALA A 92 -21.91 -12.56 8.53
CA ALA A 92 -21.37 -12.36 7.20
C ALA A 92 -20.22 -13.34 6.92
N HIS A 93 -20.22 -13.96 5.74
CA HIS A 93 -19.14 -14.83 5.26
C HIS A 93 -17.87 -14.06 4.84
N VAL A 94 -17.65 -12.87 5.42
CA VAL A 94 -16.50 -12.00 5.11
C VAL A 94 -15.59 -11.94 6.32
N GLN A 95 -14.33 -12.28 6.14
CA GLN A 95 -13.33 -12.13 7.19
C GLN A 95 -13.04 -10.63 7.40
N ARG A 96 -13.25 -10.16 8.64
CA ARG A 96 -12.90 -8.79 9.02
C ARG A 96 -11.38 -8.69 9.16
N HIS A 97 -10.83 -7.65 8.57
CA HIS A 97 -9.42 -7.32 8.75
C HIS A 97 -9.24 -6.36 9.94
N ASP A 98 -8.27 -6.65 10.80
CA ASP A 98 -7.95 -5.80 11.94
C ASP A 98 -7.55 -4.40 11.45
N PRO A 99 -8.27 -3.32 11.85
CA PRO A 99 -7.91 -1.96 11.49
C PRO A 99 -6.56 -1.52 12.08
N MET A 100 -6.15 -2.09 13.22
CA MET A 100 -4.93 -1.69 13.91
C MET A 100 -3.68 -1.96 13.09
N GLU A 101 -3.68 -2.94 12.20
CA GLU A 101 -2.59 -3.16 11.25
C GLU A 101 -2.25 -1.88 10.45
N TYR A 102 -3.27 -1.18 9.94
CA TYR A 102 -3.05 0.07 9.19
C TYR A 102 -2.83 1.29 10.07
N TRP A 103 -3.28 1.27 11.31
CA TRP A 103 -2.91 2.27 12.30
C TRP A 103 -1.42 2.23 12.61
N ASP A 104 -0.86 1.03 12.81
CA ASP A 104 0.56 0.84 13.07
C ASP A 104 1.41 1.25 11.87
N LYS A 105 1.00 0.86 10.64
CA LYS A 105 1.64 1.32 9.41
C LYS A 105 1.62 2.84 9.27
N LEU A 106 0.47 3.49 9.55
CA LEU A 106 0.35 4.96 9.51
C LEU A 106 1.28 5.61 10.53
N THR A 107 1.32 5.08 11.73
CA THR A 107 2.20 5.60 12.80
C THR A 107 3.67 5.48 12.41
N PHE A 108 4.08 4.32 11.89
CA PHE A 108 5.43 4.10 11.37
C PHE A 108 5.78 5.11 10.25
N LEU A 109 4.89 5.27 9.27
CA LEU A 109 5.10 6.17 8.14
C LEU A 109 5.18 7.63 8.57
N LYS A 110 4.39 8.08 9.55
CA LYS A 110 4.49 9.45 10.09
C LYS A 110 5.84 9.75 10.72
N LEU A 111 6.48 8.76 11.32
CA LEU A 111 7.76 8.92 12.01
C LEU A 111 8.96 8.73 11.09
N ASN A 112 8.83 7.93 10.03
CA ASN A 112 9.96 7.43 9.25
C ASN A 112 9.89 7.72 7.75
N ALA A 113 8.75 8.19 7.20
CA ALA A 113 8.61 8.39 5.77
C ALA A 113 9.53 9.51 5.26
N ASN A 114 10.62 9.10 4.64
CA ASN A 114 11.57 9.92 3.91
C ASN A 114 11.97 9.18 2.63
N PHE A 115 12.71 9.84 1.74
CA PHE A 115 13.08 9.27 0.44
C PHE A 115 13.96 8.02 0.57
N GLY A 116 14.83 7.96 1.57
CA GLY A 116 15.69 6.80 1.84
C GLY A 116 14.91 5.54 2.17
N LEU A 117 13.68 5.65 2.72
CA LEU A 117 12.81 4.51 3.01
C LEU A 117 12.44 3.75 1.72
N TYR A 118 12.37 4.45 0.60
CA TYR A 118 11.93 3.92 -0.69
C TYR A 118 13.09 3.65 -1.66
N GLY A 119 14.33 3.85 -1.23
CA GLY A 119 15.53 3.58 -2.03
C GLY A 119 15.90 4.68 -3.01
N PHE A 120 15.55 5.95 -2.71
CA PHE A 120 15.97 7.14 -3.45
C PHE A 120 17.12 7.87 -2.75
#